data_d4386c1420323856e4c9bc587566c565
#
_entry.id   d4386c1420323856e4c9bc587566c565
#
_cell.length_a   1.000
_cell.length_b   1.000
_cell.length_c   1.000
_cell.angle_alpha   90.00
_cell.angle_beta   90.00
_cell.angle_gamma   90.00
#
_symmetry.space_group_name_H-M   'P 1'
#
loop_
_entity.id
_entity.type
_entity.pdbx_description
1 polymer ?
#
loop_
_entity_poly.entity_id
_entity_poly.type
_entity_poly.pdbx_seq_one_letter_code
_entity_poly.pdbx_strand_id
1 'polypeptide(L)'
;MWTTIGDLQIRYLDWGGNGQPIMALHGLASSAHWYDLVAPMLRDHGRVIAPDQRGHGKTAQMGSGYDWQTLSEDIVGLMDHLAIEKTSVLGHSWGGNVAGNVAARFPERVNKLVMIDGGFLGGPQRQLPDWESFRERLRPRNVTGNREEFLERLRVQLAECWSSDLERIVQSMVYEDEQGQIQDILRPENHAQVIHSMWHEPPSTTLPRVICPTMIIPAGPSP
;
A
#
# COMPACT_ATOMS: atom_id res chain seq x y z
N MET A 1 3.21 16.25 1.16
CA MET A 1 3.76 16.70 2.45
C MET A 1 4.85 15.77 2.92
N TRP A 2 5.64 16.17 3.93
CA TRP A 2 6.75 15.38 4.45
C TRP A 2 6.81 15.48 5.97
N THR A 3 7.23 14.39 6.61
CA THR A 3 7.59 14.38 8.04
C THR A 3 8.63 13.30 8.31
N THR A 4 9.13 13.23 9.54
CA THR A 4 10.06 12.20 10.00
C THR A 4 9.42 11.45 11.17
N ILE A 5 9.36 10.12 11.07
CA ILE A 5 8.87 9.22 12.11
C ILE A 5 10.05 8.32 12.52
N GLY A 6 10.57 8.53 13.73
CA GLY A 6 11.86 7.91 14.09
C GLY A 6 12.96 8.36 13.15
N ASP A 7 13.54 7.42 12.41
CA ASP A 7 14.54 7.65 11.35
C ASP A 7 13.96 7.62 9.93
N LEU A 8 12.65 7.31 9.77
CA LEU A 8 11.99 7.26 8.50
C LEU A 8 11.52 8.64 8.04
N GLN A 9 12.10 9.16 6.96
CA GLN A 9 11.54 10.30 6.26
C GLN A 9 10.38 9.84 5.38
N ILE A 10 9.14 10.16 5.78
CA ILE A 10 7.91 9.74 5.11
C ILE A 10 7.26 10.88 4.34
N ARG A 11 6.86 10.59 3.11
CA ARG A 11 6.01 11.47 2.30
C ARG A 11 4.56 11.04 2.42
N TYR A 12 3.64 11.99 2.47
CA TYR A 12 2.20 11.71 2.42
C TYR A 12 1.43 12.74 1.61
N LEU A 13 0.30 12.35 1.09
CA LEU A 13 -0.71 13.21 0.49
C LEU A 13 -1.83 13.44 1.51
N ASP A 14 -2.34 14.66 1.54
CA ASP A 14 -3.47 15.06 2.35
C ASP A 14 -4.42 15.86 1.46
N TRP A 15 -5.53 15.26 1.10
CA TRP A 15 -6.56 15.93 0.29
C TRP A 15 -7.50 16.77 1.11
N GLY A 16 -7.32 16.83 2.44
CA GLY A 16 -8.23 17.52 3.34
C GLY A 16 -9.56 16.79 3.47
N GLY A 17 -10.59 17.52 3.79
CA GLY A 17 -11.93 17.04 4.10
C GLY A 17 -12.30 17.31 5.55
N ASN A 18 -13.60 17.28 5.86
CA ASN A 18 -14.14 17.53 7.19
C ASN A 18 -14.66 16.22 7.79
N GLY A 19 -14.41 16.00 9.10
CA GLY A 19 -14.88 14.82 9.81
C GLY A 19 -13.79 13.86 10.21
N GLN A 20 -14.16 12.59 10.41
CA GLN A 20 -13.23 11.57 10.89
C GLN A 20 -12.11 11.28 9.86
N PRO A 21 -10.85 11.18 10.29
CA PRO A 21 -9.75 10.89 9.40
C PRO A 21 -9.90 9.51 8.72
N ILE A 22 -9.43 9.46 7.48
CA ILE A 22 -9.34 8.24 6.66
C ILE A 22 -7.88 8.09 6.25
N MET A 23 -7.21 7.05 6.76
CA MET A 23 -5.84 6.68 6.39
C MET A 23 -5.89 5.65 5.26
N ALA A 24 -5.41 6.02 4.07
CA ALA A 24 -5.51 5.20 2.86
C ALA A 24 -4.15 4.60 2.49
N LEU A 25 -4.02 3.27 2.53
CA LEU A 25 -2.79 2.52 2.37
C LEU A 25 -2.76 1.82 1.01
N HIS A 26 -1.82 2.20 0.15
CA HIS A 26 -1.67 1.67 -1.21
C HIS A 26 -1.10 0.24 -1.25
N GLY A 27 -1.21 -0.43 -2.39
CA GLY A 27 -0.69 -1.77 -2.63
C GLY A 27 0.83 -1.84 -2.77
N LEU A 28 1.35 -3.07 -2.83
CA LEU A 28 2.77 -3.35 -3.03
C LEU A 28 3.29 -2.69 -4.31
N ALA A 29 4.48 -2.12 -4.26
CA ALA A 29 5.14 -1.43 -5.36
C ALA A 29 4.27 -0.30 -5.99
N SER A 30 3.51 0.41 -5.15
CA SER A 30 2.65 1.52 -5.54
C SER A 30 3.04 2.81 -4.77
N SER A 31 2.17 3.80 -4.74
CA SER A 31 2.37 5.06 -4.03
C SER A 31 1.04 5.63 -3.53
N ALA A 32 1.08 6.68 -2.74
CA ALA A 32 -0.09 7.42 -2.28
C ALA A 32 -0.97 7.93 -3.44
N HIS A 33 -0.37 8.17 -4.62
CA HIS A 33 -1.09 8.59 -5.83
C HIS A 33 -2.12 7.55 -6.32
N TRP A 34 -2.07 6.30 -5.85
CA TRP A 34 -3.12 5.30 -6.10
C TRP A 34 -4.52 5.81 -5.75
N TYR A 35 -4.59 6.72 -4.78
CA TYR A 35 -5.86 7.26 -4.31
C TYR A 35 -6.25 8.59 -4.97
N ASP A 36 -5.50 9.12 -5.92
CA ASP A 36 -5.76 10.42 -6.56
C ASP A 36 -7.18 10.55 -7.13
N LEU A 37 -7.73 9.47 -7.69
CA LEU A 37 -9.07 9.46 -8.27
C LEU A 37 -10.19 9.27 -7.23
N VAL A 38 -9.92 8.58 -6.14
CA VAL A 38 -10.92 8.22 -5.13
C VAL A 38 -10.92 9.19 -3.96
N ALA A 39 -9.76 9.70 -3.56
CA ALA A 39 -9.64 10.59 -2.41
C ALA A 39 -10.52 11.86 -2.51
N PRO A 40 -10.65 12.52 -3.68
CA PRO A 40 -11.56 13.66 -3.82
C PRO A 40 -13.02 13.34 -3.50
N MET A 41 -13.47 12.13 -3.79
CA MET A 41 -14.84 11.66 -3.51
C MET A 41 -15.01 11.32 -2.01
N LEU A 42 -13.97 10.86 -1.35
CA LEU A 42 -14.00 10.51 0.06
C LEU A 42 -13.93 11.74 0.98
N ARG A 43 -13.46 12.88 0.49
CA ARG A 43 -13.34 14.14 1.27
C ARG A 43 -14.65 14.62 1.87
N ASP A 44 -15.77 14.30 1.25
CA ASP A 44 -17.09 14.65 1.76
C ASP A 44 -17.46 13.84 3.02
N HIS A 45 -16.74 12.76 3.27
CA HIS A 45 -16.97 11.83 4.38
C HIS A 45 -15.89 11.91 5.48
N GLY A 46 -14.74 12.54 5.20
CA GLY A 46 -13.65 12.65 6.16
C GLY A 46 -12.38 13.27 5.58
N ARG A 47 -11.40 13.59 6.44
CA ARG A 47 -10.07 14.02 6.01
C ARG A 47 -9.30 12.84 5.46
N VAL A 48 -8.94 12.86 4.17
CA VAL A 48 -8.27 11.76 3.48
C VAL A 48 -6.76 11.98 3.44
N ILE A 49 -6.03 11.03 3.98
CA ILE A 49 -4.56 11.04 4.06
C ILE A 49 -4.04 9.70 3.53
N ALA A 50 -3.04 9.75 2.67
CA ALA A 50 -2.33 8.55 2.20
C ALA A 50 -0.81 8.75 2.30
N PRO A 51 -0.10 7.94 3.09
CA PRO A 51 1.36 7.90 3.03
C PRO A 51 1.85 7.16 1.78
N ASP A 52 2.98 7.57 1.26
CA ASP A 52 3.87 6.63 0.59
C ASP A 52 4.46 5.75 1.69
N GLN A 53 4.09 4.48 1.74
CA GLN A 53 4.54 3.57 2.81
C GLN A 53 6.06 3.35 2.73
N ARG A 54 6.70 2.86 3.79
CA ARG A 54 8.15 2.57 3.86
C ARG A 54 8.66 1.94 2.56
N GLY A 55 9.70 2.52 1.96
CA GLY A 55 10.33 2.04 0.72
C GLY A 55 9.51 2.25 -0.56
N HIS A 56 8.37 2.94 -0.48
CA HIS A 56 7.50 3.20 -1.63
C HIS A 56 7.39 4.69 -1.95
N GLY A 57 6.94 5.00 -3.16
CA GLY A 57 6.73 6.35 -3.63
C GLY A 57 7.99 7.21 -3.46
N LYS A 58 7.88 8.28 -2.69
CA LYS A 58 9.00 9.17 -2.36
C LYS A 58 9.49 8.99 -0.92
N THR A 59 8.88 8.11 -0.13
CA THR A 59 9.34 7.78 1.22
C THR A 59 10.70 7.09 1.17
N ALA A 60 11.52 7.31 2.20
CA ALA A 60 12.88 6.80 2.27
C ALA A 60 12.96 5.29 2.06
N GLN A 61 13.98 4.87 1.30
CA GLN A 61 14.34 3.47 1.07
C GLN A 61 15.17 2.97 2.27
N MET A 62 14.47 2.35 3.22
CA MET A 62 15.14 1.77 4.39
C MET A 62 15.67 0.36 4.04
N GLY A 63 16.81 -0.03 4.61
CA GLY A 63 17.39 -1.36 4.40
C GLY A 63 16.68 -2.49 5.16
N SER A 64 15.77 -2.14 6.08
CA SER A 64 15.05 -3.09 6.95
C SER A 64 13.73 -2.48 7.46
N GLY A 65 13.00 -3.26 8.28
CA GLY A 65 11.77 -2.80 8.93
C GLY A 65 10.52 -3.02 8.08
N TYR A 66 10.50 -4.06 7.26
CA TYR A 66 9.34 -4.44 6.45
C TYR A 66 8.50 -5.55 7.11
N ASP A 67 8.69 -5.78 8.41
CA ASP A 67 7.81 -6.58 9.25
C ASP A 67 6.54 -5.80 9.63
N TRP A 68 5.48 -6.55 10.00
CA TRP A 68 4.17 -5.95 10.27
C TRP A 68 4.15 -5.01 11.48
N GLN A 69 5.03 -5.23 12.46
CA GLN A 69 5.12 -4.35 13.62
C GLN A 69 5.63 -2.98 13.19
N THR A 70 6.79 -2.94 12.54
CA THR A 70 7.42 -1.70 12.07
C THR A 70 6.53 -0.95 11.08
N LEU A 71 5.93 -1.66 10.11
CA LEU A 71 5.01 -1.04 9.14
C LEU A 71 3.77 -0.44 9.83
N SER A 72 3.26 -1.08 10.87
CA SER A 72 2.12 -0.54 11.64
C SER A 72 2.53 0.68 12.48
N GLU A 73 3.72 0.64 13.08
CA GLU A 73 4.28 1.75 13.84
C GLU A 73 4.55 2.99 12.97
N ASP A 74 4.96 2.83 11.72
CA ASP A 74 5.09 3.93 10.76
C ASP A 74 3.75 4.65 10.55
N ILE A 75 2.66 3.90 10.42
CA ILE A 75 1.32 4.48 10.23
C ILE A 75 0.84 5.18 11.50
N VAL A 76 1.01 4.55 12.66
CA VAL A 76 0.63 5.14 13.96
C VAL A 76 1.48 6.38 14.24
N GLY A 77 2.79 6.34 13.97
CA GLY A 77 3.67 7.50 14.09
C GLY A 77 3.27 8.67 13.19
N LEU A 78 2.78 8.39 11.97
CA LEU A 78 2.21 9.42 11.10
C LEU A 78 0.91 9.99 11.70
N MET A 79 0.05 9.16 12.27
CA MET A 79 -1.15 9.62 12.97
C MET A 79 -0.79 10.55 14.14
N ASP A 80 0.21 10.17 14.93
CA ASP A 80 0.69 10.99 16.06
C ASP A 80 1.22 12.35 15.61
N HIS A 81 2.04 12.36 14.54
CA HIS A 81 2.51 13.61 13.93
C HIS A 81 1.37 14.53 13.49
N LEU A 82 0.28 13.94 12.98
CA LEU A 82 -0.89 14.68 12.48
C LEU A 82 -1.92 14.99 13.57
N ALA A 83 -1.63 14.67 14.84
CA ALA A 83 -2.54 14.77 15.98
C ALA A 83 -3.87 14.01 15.74
N ILE A 84 -3.80 12.86 15.08
CA ILE A 84 -4.93 11.98 14.83
C ILE A 84 -4.94 10.89 15.89
N GLU A 85 -5.86 10.99 16.83
CA GLU A 85 -6.04 10.01 17.89
C GLU A 85 -6.56 8.68 17.33
N LYS A 86 -7.55 8.76 16.44
CA LYS A 86 -8.23 7.58 15.88
C LYS A 86 -8.67 7.81 14.44
N THR A 87 -8.53 6.80 13.58
CA THR A 87 -8.84 6.91 12.14
C THR A 87 -9.61 5.70 11.61
N SER A 88 -10.29 5.85 10.48
CA SER A 88 -10.68 4.71 9.64
C SER A 88 -9.51 4.36 8.73
N VAL A 89 -9.13 3.09 8.66
CA VAL A 89 -8.03 2.64 7.82
C VAL A 89 -8.57 1.92 6.59
N LEU A 90 -8.15 2.36 5.42
CA LEU A 90 -8.50 1.81 4.11
C LEU A 90 -7.24 1.23 3.49
N GLY A 91 -7.23 -0.04 3.10
CA GLY A 91 -6.07 -0.67 2.47
C GLY A 91 -6.42 -1.40 1.19
N HIS A 92 -5.66 -1.14 0.12
CA HIS A 92 -5.76 -1.86 -1.15
C HIS A 92 -4.66 -2.91 -1.26
N SER A 93 -5.00 -4.13 -1.69
CA SER A 93 -4.07 -5.22 -1.93
C SER A 93 -3.14 -5.46 -0.71
N TRP A 94 -1.81 -5.36 -0.85
CA TRP A 94 -0.87 -5.42 0.27
C TRP A 94 -1.15 -4.37 1.35
N GLY A 95 -1.59 -3.17 0.98
CA GLY A 95 -2.03 -2.16 1.95
C GLY A 95 -3.18 -2.63 2.83
N GLY A 96 -4.00 -3.59 2.37
CA GLY A 96 -4.99 -4.29 3.18
C GLY A 96 -4.35 -5.14 4.28
N ASN A 97 -3.19 -5.79 4.00
CA ASN A 97 -2.42 -6.50 5.03
C ASN A 97 -1.89 -5.52 6.08
N VAL A 98 -1.30 -4.39 5.65
CA VAL A 98 -0.82 -3.35 6.57
C VAL A 98 -1.99 -2.81 7.40
N ALA A 99 -3.11 -2.46 6.78
CA ALA A 99 -4.32 -1.95 7.45
C ALA A 99 -4.86 -2.93 8.51
N GLY A 100 -4.93 -4.22 8.16
CA GLY A 100 -5.32 -5.28 9.09
C GLY A 100 -4.36 -5.41 10.27
N ASN A 101 -3.05 -5.28 10.03
CA ASN A 101 -2.04 -5.30 11.08
C ASN A 101 -2.11 -4.06 11.98
N VAL A 102 -2.34 -2.86 11.44
CA VAL A 102 -2.59 -1.65 12.24
C VAL A 102 -3.81 -1.86 13.14
N ALA A 103 -4.92 -2.35 12.58
CA ALA A 103 -6.15 -2.58 13.35
C ALA A 103 -6.01 -3.66 14.43
N ALA A 104 -5.21 -4.69 14.19
CA ALA A 104 -4.98 -5.79 15.14
C ALA A 104 -3.99 -5.44 16.26
N ARG A 105 -2.96 -4.61 15.95
CA ARG A 105 -1.88 -4.26 16.90
C ARG A 105 -2.19 -3.00 17.68
N PHE A 106 -2.98 -2.09 17.11
CA PHE A 106 -3.36 -0.80 17.68
C PHE A 106 -4.90 -0.60 17.62
N PRO A 107 -5.68 -1.48 18.23
CA PRO A 107 -7.15 -1.46 18.10
C PRO A 107 -7.79 -0.17 18.61
N GLU A 108 -7.16 0.49 19.59
CA GLU A 108 -7.61 1.78 20.12
C GLU A 108 -7.45 2.93 19.10
N ARG A 109 -6.59 2.76 18.07
CA ARG A 109 -6.28 3.77 17.06
C ARG A 109 -7.15 3.64 15.80
N VAL A 110 -7.93 2.55 15.67
CA VAL A 110 -8.71 2.27 14.46
C VAL A 110 -10.21 2.24 14.74
N ASN A 111 -10.95 3.11 14.05
CA ASN A 111 -12.41 3.16 14.13
C ASN A 111 -13.09 2.11 13.26
N LYS A 112 -12.61 1.97 12.02
CA LYS A 112 -13.14 1.06 11.00
C LYS A 112 -12.00 0.59 10.12
N LEU A 113 -12.11 -0.64 9.61
CA LEU A 113 -11.19 -1.21 8.64
C LEU A 113 -11.92 -1.46 7.32
N VAL A 114 -11.31 -1.04 6.21
CA VAL A 114 -11.77 -1.38 4.86
C VAL A 114 -10.62 -2.04 4.11
N MET A 115 -10.86 -3.25 3.60
CA MET A 115 -9.88 -4.03 2.85
C MET A 115 -10.37 -4.21 1.41
N ILE A 116 -9.62 -3.68 0.45
CA ILE A 116 -9.96 -3.70 -0.96
C ILE A 116 -9.01 -4.64 -1.69
N ASP A 117 -9.55 -5.68 -2.29
CA ASP A 117 -8.83 -6.63 -3.13
C ASP A 117 -7.52 -7.18 -2.51
N GLY A 118 -7.54 -7.44 -1.22
CA GLY A 118 -6.38 -8.01 -0.52
C GLY A 118 -6.44 -7.85 0.98
N GLY A 119 -5.41 -8.41 1.64
CA GLY A 119 -5.28 -8.39 3.10
C GLY A 119 -6.15 -9.41 3.86
N PHE A 120 -7.13 -10.00 3.20
CA PHE A 120 -8.08 -10.95 3.79
C PHE A 120 -7.98 -12.36 3.18
N LEU A 121 -7.31 -12.51 2.06
CA LEU A 121 -7.13 -13.80 1.42
C LEU A 121 -6.36 -14.73 2.37
N GLY A 122 -6.93 -15.89 2.58
CA GLY A 122 -6.29 -16.93 3.40
C GLY A 122 -4.85 -17.12 2.95
N GLY A 123 -3.97 -17.19 3.95
CA GLY A 123 -2.52 -17.09 3.74
C GLY A 123 -2.02 -17.98 2.63
N PRO A 124 -0.81 -17.72 2.18
CA PRO A 124 -0.17 -18.43 1.09
C PRO A 124 -0.22 -19.96 1.26
N GLN A 125 -0.25 -20.44 2.51
CA GLN A 125 -0.36 -21.86 2.85
C GLN A 125 -1.65 -22.54 2.35
N ARG A 126 -2.69 -21.80 1.99
CA ARG A 126 -3.93 -22.35 1.44
C ARG A 126 -3.92 -22.48 -0.07
N GLN A 127 -3.06 -21.73 -0.76
CA GLN A 127 -3.07 -21.64 -2.23
C GLN A 127 -1.78 -22.15 -2.87
N LEU A 128 -0.66 -22.14 -2.13
CA LEU A 128 0.66 -22.50 -2.63
C LEU A 128 1.34 -23.47 -1.66
N PRO A 129 2.00 -24.53 -2.18
CA PRO A 129 2.48 -25.64 -1.37
C PRO A 129 3.69 -25.26 -0.48
N ASP A 130 4.47 -24.24 -0.91
CA ASP A 130 5.72 -23.91 -0.26
C ASP A 130 6.14 -22.45 -0.48
N TRP A 131 7.18 -22.04 0.24
CA TRP A 131 7.77 -20.70 0.16
C TRP A 131 8.27 -20.33 -1.24
N GLU A 132 8.89 -21.29 -1.96
CA GLU A 132 9.47 -21.03 -3.27
C GLU A 132 8.37 -20.69 -4.29
N SER A 133 7.28 -21.46 -4.27
CA SER A 133 6.10 -21.22 -5.11
C SER A 133 5.46 -19.86 -4.80
N PHE A 134 5.41 -19.50 -3.52
CA PHE A 134 4.89 -18.19 -3.10
C PHE A 134 5.80 -17.04 -3.55
N ARG A 135 7.10 -17.18 -3.34
CA ARG A 135 8.11 -16.19 -3.76
C ARG A 135 8.08 -15.96 -5.27
N GLU A 136 7.99 -17.03 -6.05
CA GLU A 136 7.93 -16.93 -7.51
C GLU A 136 6.63 -16.24 -7.98
N ARG A 137 5.49 -16.57 -7.38
CA ARG A 137 4.21 -15.95 -7.72
C ARG A 137 4.18 -14.44 -7.41
N LEU A 138 4.81 -14.03 -6.32
CA LEU A 138 4.89 -12.63 -5.88
C LEU A 138 6.24 -11.99 -6.21
N ARG A 139 6.97 -12.50 -7.21
CA ARG A 139 8.21 -11.86 -7.67
C ARG A 139 7.98 -10.38 -8.03
N PRO A 140 9.01 -9.53 -7.91
CA PRO A 140 8.92 -8.14 -8.35
C PRO A 140 8.43 -8.05 -9.79
N ARG A 141 7.72 -6.98 -10.10
CA ARG A 141 7.29 -6.70 -11.47
C ARG A 141 8.53 -6.61 -12.37
N ASN A 142 8.42 -7.17 -13.56
CA ASN A 142 9.45 -6.99 -14.57
C ASN A 142 9.28 -5.60 -15.21
N VAL A 143 9.89 -4.60 -14.61
CA VAL A 143 9.91 -3.23 -15.12
C VAL A 143 11.20 -3.08 -15.92
N THR A 144 11.10 -2.93 -17.24
CA THR A 144 12.25 -2.83 -18.15
C THR A 144 11.99 -1.80 -19.25
N GLY A 145 13.07 -1.30 -19.83
CA GLY A 145 13.05 -0.32 -20.91
C GLY A 145 13.01 1.11 -20.41
N ASN A 146 12.85 2.05 -21.33
CA ASN A 146 12.68 3.44 -21.01
C ASN A 146 11.22 3.78 -20.63
N ARG A 147 11.00 5.00 -20.19
CA ARG A 147 9.68 5.48 -19.74
C ARG A 147 8.61 5.37 -20.82
N GLU A 148 8.93 5.70 -22.06
CA GLU A 148 7.98 5.70 -23.17
C GLU A 148 7.52 4.28 -23.51
N GLU A 149 8.45 3.33 -23.60
CA GLU A 149 8.17 1.91 -23.82
C GLU A 149 7.30 1.31 -22.69
N PHE A 150 7.58 1.70 -21.46
CA PHE A 150 6.78 1.28 -20.31
C PHE A 150 5.34 1.78 -20.41
N LEU A 151 5.16 3.07 -20.64
CA LEU A 151 3.83 3.67 -20.75
C LEU A 151 3.05 3.09 -21.93
N GLU A 152 3.70 2.87 -23.07
CA GLU A 152 3.03 2.28 -24.23
C GLU A 152 2.54 0.86 -23.95
N ARG A 153 3.35 0.02 -23.27
CA ARG A 153 2.89 -1.31 -22.83
C ARG A 153 1.66 -1.23 -21.92
N LEU A 154 1.67 -0.28 -20.98
CA LEU A 154 0.53 -0.10 -20.07
C LEU A 154 -0.70 0.47 -20.76
N ARG A 155 -0.54 1.38 -21.74
CA ARG A 155 -1.65 1.88 -22.57
C ARG A 155 -2.36 0.77 -23.31
N VAL A 156 -1.60 -0.17 -23.87
CA VAL A 156 -2.18 -1.34 -24.54
C VAL A 156 -2.87 -2.27 -23.54
N GLN A 157 -2.21 -2.55 -22.41
CA GLN A 157 -2.73 -3.48 -21.40
C GLN A 157 -3.97 -2.96 -20.68
N LEU A 158 -4.07 -1.64 -20.47
CA LEU A 158 -5.12 -0.97 -19.72
C LEU A 158 -6.01 -0.10 -20.62
N ALA A 159 -6.10 -0.42 -21.92
CA ALA A 159 -6.73 0.42 -22.93
C ALA A 159 -8.17 0.84 -22.57
N GLU A 160 -8.94 -0.06 -21.93
CA GLU A 160 -10.33 0.19 -21.55
C GLU A 160 -10.51 1.25 -20.44
N CYS A 161 -9.48 1.46 -19.62
CA CYS A 161 -9.52 2.40 -18.49
C CYS A 161 -8.41 3.47 -18.56
N TRP A 162 -7.62 3.50 -19.65
CA TRP A 162 -6.52 4.45 -19.76
C TRP A 162 -6.99 5.90 -19.78
N SER A 163 -6.32 6.72 -18.99
CA SER A 163 -6.55 8.16 -18.93
C SER A 163 -5.26 8.89 -18.55
N SER A 164 -5.22 10.20 -18.73
CA SER A 164 -4.09 11.02 -18.26
C SER A 164 -3.85 10.93 -16.76
N ASP A 165 -4.91 10.74 -16.00
CA ASP A 165 -4.82 10.55 -14.55
C ASP A 165 -4.21 9.20 -14.20
N LEU A 166 -4.64 8.13 -14.87
CA LEU A 166 -4.05 6.80 -14.67
C LEU A 166 -2.58 6.78 -15.10
N GLU A 167 -2.24 7.45 -16.21
CA GLU A 167 -0.84 7.60 -16.63
C GLU A 167 0.02 8.25 -15.55
N ARG A 168 -0.44 9.35 -14.93
CA ARG A 168 0.26 10.01 -13.83
C ARG A 168 0.42 9.09 -12.62
N ILE A 169 -0.62 8.31 -12.29
CA ILE A 169 -0.58 7.35 -11.19
C ILE A 169 0.49 6.28 -11.45
N VAL A 170 0.47 5.62 -12.61
CA VAL A 170 1.44 4.55 -12.90
C VAL A 170 2.87 5.06 -13.01
N GLN A 171 3.08 6.29 -13.48
CA GLN A 171 4.40 6.93 -13.45
C GLN A 171 4.95 7.14 -12.03
N SER A 172 4.10 7.30 -11.04
CA SER A 172 4.52 7.46 -9.65
C SER A 172 5.01 6.15 -8.99
N MET A 173 4.85 5.02 -9.67
CA MET A 173 5.24 3.69 -9.20
C MET A 173 6.61 3.24 -9.71
N VAL A 174 7.26 4.06 -10.50
CA VAL A 174 8.58 3.79 -11.09
C VAL A 174 9.46 5.04 -11.02
N TYR A 175 10.76 4.84 -11.06
CA TYR A 175 11.72 5.92 -11.26
C TYR A 175 12.65 5.59 -12.42
N GLU A 176 13.33 6.60 -12.93
CA GLU A 176 14.32 6.47 -13.99
C GLU A 176 15.72 6.53 -13.38
N ASP A 177 16.56 5.55 -13.70
CA ASP A 177 17.94 5.52 -13.26
C ASP A 177 18.85 6.43 -14.12
N GLU A 178 20.12 6.50 -13.75
CA GLU A 178 21.11 7.34 -14.45
C GLU A 178 21.35 6.93 -15.90
N GLN A 179 20.95 5.71 -16.29
CA GLN A 179 21.04 5.17 -17.65
C GLN A 179 19.76 5.37 -18.45
N GLY A 180 18.74 6.07 -17.88
CA GLY A 180 17.44 6.30 -18.50
C GLY A 180 16.55 5.05 -18.53
N GLN A 181 16.89 4.03 -17.73
CA GLN A 181 16.05 2.83 -17.58
C GLN A 181 15.11 2.98 -16.41
N ILE A 182 13.88 2.54 -16.58
CA ILE A 182 12.92 2.56 -15.48
C ILE A 182 13.15 1.41 -14.53
N GLN A 183 12.98 1.72 -13.26
CA GLN A 183 13.10 0.80 -12.14
C GLN A 183 11.81 0.82 -11.32
N ASP A 184 11.47 -0.30 -10.70
CA ASP A 184 10.36 -0.34 -9.72
C ASP A 184 10.69 0.53 -8.52
N ILE A 185 9.69 1.24 -8.02
CA ILE A 185 9.86 2.11 -6.85
C ILE A 185 10.25 1.35 -5.59
N LEU A 186 9.82 0.11 -5.43
CA LEU A 186 10.22 -0.75 -4.34
C LEU A 186 11.41 -1.60 -4.75
N ARG A 187 12.54 -1.40 -4.10
CA ARG A 187 13.78 -2.15 -4.38
C ARG A 187 13.58 -3.65 -4.18
N PRO A 188 14.22 -4.51 -4.98
CA PRO A 188 14.06 -5.97 -4.90
C PRO A 188 14.36 -6.56 -3.51
N GLU A 189 15.37 -6.04 -2.81
CA GLU A 189 15.73 -6.47 -1.45
C GLU A 189 14.65 -6.11 -0.42
N ASN A 190 13.98 -4.99 -0.59
CA ASN A 190 12.87 -4.56 0.25
C ASN A 190 11.60 -5.35 -0.06
N HIS A 191 11.34 -5.59 -1.34
CA HIS A 191 10.26 -6.47 -1.79
C HIS A 191 10.40 -7.88 -1.17
N ALA A 192 11.60 -8.44 -1.16
CA ALA A 192 11.87 -9.75 -0.55
C ALA A 192 11.49 -9.79 0.94
N GLN A 193 11.78 -8.72 1.70
CA GLN A 193 11.39 -8.61 3.11
C GLN A 193 9.87 -8.53 3.28
N VAL A 194 9.18 -7.78 2.41
CA VAL A 194 7.71 -7.68 2.43
C VAL A 194 7.06 -9.05 2.23
N ILE A 195 7.44 -9.78 1.17
CA ILE A 195 6.84 -11.09 0.90
C ILE A 195 7.21 -12.12 1.97
N HIS A 196 8.38 -12.00 2.59
CA HIS A 196 8.76 -12.82 3.74
C HIS A 196 7.79 -12.62 4.92
N SER A 197 7.46 -11.37 5.25
CA SER A 197 6.48 -11.05 6.29
C SER A 197 5.08 -11.56 5.96
N MET A 198 4.66 -11.46 4.69
CA MET A 198 3.38 -12.01 4.22
C MET A 198 3.30 -13.53 4.39
N TRP A 199 4.42 -14.25 4.19
CA TRP A 199 4.48 -15.68 4.35
C TRP A 199 4.42 -16.12 5.80
N HIS A 200 5.22 -15.49 6.66
CA HIS A 200 5.39 -15.90 8.06
C HIS A 200 4.25 -15.45 8.98
N GLU A 201 3.65 -14.30 8.71
CA GLU A 201 2.49 -13.78 9.44
C GLU A 201 1.32 -13.52 8.46
N PRO A 202 0.63 -14.58 8.01
CA PRO A 202 -0.49 -14.44 7.08
C PRO A 202 -1.73 -13.81 7.75
N PRO A 203 -2.69 -13.29 6.99
CA PRO A 203 -3.92 -12.68 7.51
C PRO A 203 -4.69 -13.56 8.51
N SER A 204 -4.61 -14.87 8.37
CA SER A 204 -5.25 -15.82 9.31
C SER A 204 -4.72 -15.71 10.75
N THR A 205 -3.52 -15.19 10.95
CA THR A 205 -2.95 -14.94 12.29
C THR A 205 -3.29 -13.56 12.83
N THR A 206 -3.58 -12.61 11.94
CA THR A 206 -3.80 -11.20 12.29
C THR A 206 -5.28 -10.86 12.44
N LEU A 207 -6.11 -11.25 11.46
CA LEU A 207 -7.54 -10.86 11.42
C LEU A 207 -8.37 -11.29 12.63
N PRO A 208 -8.13 -12.43 13.30
CA PRO A 208 -8.86 -12.78 14.52
C PRO A 208 -8.70 -11.77 15.67
N ARG A 209 -7.68 -10.91 15.63
CA ARG A 209 -7.41 -9.86 16.62
C ARG A 209 -8.05 -8.51 16.29
N VAL A 210 -8.63 -8.37 15.09
CA VAL A 210 -9.32 -7.15 14.67
C VAL A 210 -10.69 -7.09 15.33
N ILE A 211 -10.94 -6.04 16.11
CA ILE A 211 -12.19 -5.86 16.86
C ILE A 211 -13.08 -4.73 16.32
N CYS A 212 -12.55 -3.88 15.41
CA CYS A 212 -13.33 -2.81 14.84
C CYS A 212 -14.26 -3.33 13.71
N PRO A 213 -15.35 -2.60 13.38
CA PRO A 213 -16.16 -2.90 12.20
C PRO A 213 -15.30 -2.96 10.94
N THR A 214 -15.42 -4.06 10.18
CA THR A 214 -14.59 -4.35 9.01
C THR A 214 -15.45 -4.56 7.78
N MET A 215 -15.09 -3.88 6.69
CA MET A 215 -15.66 -4.10 5.36
C MET A 215 -14.60 -4.73 4.46
N ILE A 216 -14.99 -5.77 3.73
CA ILE A 216 -14.18 -6.43 2.72
C ILE A 216 -14.80 -6.20 1.35
N ILE A 217 -14.02 -5.70 0.41
CA ILE A 217 -14.41 -5.46 -0.97
C ILE A 217 -13.49 -6.32 -1.85
N PRO A 218 -13.93 -7.53 -2.24
CA PRO A 218 -13.15 -8.38 -3.14
C PRO A 218 -13.19 -7.82 -4.56
N ALA A 219 -12.16 -8.11 -5.37
CA ALA A 219 -12.27 -7.94 -6.81
C ALA A 219 -13.39 -8.84 -7.35
N GLY A 220 -14.16 -8.32 -8.27
CA GLY A 220 -15.14 -9.10 -9.00
C GLY A 220 -14.47 -10.16 -9.89
N PRO A 221 -15.20 -11.17 -10.36
CA PRO A 221 -14.69 -12.03 -11.40
C PRO A 221 -14.33 -11.16 -12.61
N SER A 222 -13.13 -11.40 -13.16
CA SER A 222 -12.75 -10.78 -14.43
C SER A 222 -13.80 -11.15 -15.48
N PRO A 223 -14.24 -10.20 -16.31
CA PRO A 223 -15.19 -10.48 -17.39
C PRO A 223 -14.65 -11.51 -18.37
#